data_8919de96f8addc2f6f16e4a17ba1a03a
#
_entry.id   8919de96f8addc2f6f16e4a17ba1a03a
#
_cell.length_a   1.000
_cell.length_b   1.000
_cell.length_c   1.000
_cell.angle_alpha   90.00
_cell.angle_beta   90.00
_cell.angle_gamma   90.00
#
_symmetry.space_group_name_H-M   'P 1'
#
loop_
_entity.id
_entity.type
_entity.pdbx_description
1 polymer ?
#
loop_
_entity_poly.entity_id
_entity_poly.type
_entity_poly.pdbx_seq_one_letter_code
_entity_poly.pdbx_strand_id
1 'polypeptide(L)'
;MCGIVGIVGQQPVNQALYDALTNLQHRGQDAAGIMTEDGGQLHLRKTNGLVRDVFQQQHMLRLTGNVGLGHVRYPTAGTASMSEAQPFYVNSPYGVALAHNGNLVNTEELKRLVIESDRRHLNTGSDTELSLIHISE
;
A
#
# COMPACT_ATOMS: atom_id res chain seq x y z
N MET A 1 -13.15 -4.40 6.56
CA MET A 1 -11.80 -4.93 6.88
C MET A 1 -11.01 -5.09 5.61
N CYS A 2 -9.77 -4.66 5.60
CA CYS A 2 -8.90 -4.76 4.43
C CYS A 2 -8.38 -6.19 4.19
N GLY A 3 -7.86 -6.45 3.00
CA GLY A 3 -7.14 -7.66 2.66
C GLY A 3 -5.70 -7.34 2.29
N ILE A 4 -4.76 -8.15 2.76
CA ILE A 4 -3.32 -7.98 2.54
C ILE A 4 -2.75 -9.30 2.04
N VAL A 5 -1.83 -9.22 1.08
CA VAL A 5 -1.04 -10.36 0.62
C VAL A 5 0.40 -9.93 0.40
N GLY A 6 1.33 -10.80 0.80
CA GLY A 6 2.75 -10.62 0.52
C GLY A 6 3.30 -11.90 -0.06
N ILE A 7 4.14 -11.80 -1.09
CA ILE A 7 4.74 -12.94 -1.76
C ILE A 7 6.23 -12.68 -1.98
N VAL A 8 7.04 -13.66 -1.60
CA VAL A 8 8.45 -13.76 -1.94
C VAL A 8 8.64 -15.04 -2.73
N GLY A 9 9.09 -14.95 -3.96
CA GLY A 9 9.18 -16.11 -4.85
C GLY A 9 10.47 -16.14 -5.65
N GLN A 10 10.57 -17.14 -6.51
CA GLN A 10 11.68 -17.32 -7.45
C GLN A 10 11.30 -16.95 -8.88
N GLN A 11 10.04 -16.61 -9.09
CA GLN A 11 9.49 -16.18 -10.38
C GLN A 11 8.68 -14.90 -10.18
N PRO A 12 8.32 -14.19 -11.25
CA PRO A 12 7.49 -12.99 -11.13
C PRO A 12 6.21 -13.25 -10.36
N VAL A 13 5.89 -12.36 -9.42
CA VAL A 13 4.77 -12.54 -8.47
C VAL A 13 3.52 -11.73 -8.82
N ASN A 14 3.55 -10.94 -9.89
CA ASN A 14 2.46 -10.04 -10.26
C ASN A 14 1.13 -10.77 -10.44
N GLN A 15 1.09 -11.86 -11.20
CA GLN A 15 -0.14 -12.63 -11.43
C GLN A 15 -0.64 -13.28 -10.13
N ALA A 16 0.25 -13.83 -9.33
CA ALA A 16 -0.12 -14.43 -8.05
C ALA A 16 -0.70 -13.39 -7.08
N LEU A 17 -0.15 -12.18 -7.06
CA LEU A 17 -0.68 -11.07 -6.28
C LEU A 17 -2.08 -10.67 -6.77
N TYR A 18 -2.27 -10.56 -8.07
CA TYR A 18 -3.57 -10.26 -8.67
C TYR A 18 -4.62 -11.31 -8.30
N ASP A 19 -4.29 -12.58 -8.45
CA ASP A 19 -5.19 -13.69 -8.12
C ASP A 19 -5.54 -13.71 -6.63
N ALA A 20 -4.55 -13.50 -5.76
CA ALA A 20 -4.76 -13.44 -4.32
C ALA A 20 -5.67 -12.26 -3.94
N LEU A 21 -5.46 -11.07 -4.51
CA LEU A 21 -6.32 -9.93 -4.26
C LEU A 21 -7.74 -10.12 -4.78
N THR A 22 -7.90 -10.82 -5.91
CA THR A 22 -9.22 -11.19 -6.43
C THR A 22 -9.96 -12.07 -5.43
N ASN A 23 -9.27 -13.03 -4.83
CA ASN A 23 -9.84 -13.88 -3.77
C ASN A 23 -10.15 -13.08 -2.48
N LEU A 24 -9.41 -12.02 -2.21
CA LEU A 24 -9.60 -11.15 -1.05
C LEU A 24 -10.56 -9.99 -1.32
N GLN A 25 -11.12 -9.86 -2.51
CA GLN A 25 -11.94 -8.72 -2.93
C GLN A 25 -13.13 -8.47 -1.98
N HIS A 26 -13.69 -9.51 -1.38
CA HIS A 26 -14.79 -9.40 -0.41
C HIS A 26 -14.40 -8.64 0.87
N ARG A 27 -13.11 -8.50 1.16
CA ARG A 27 -12.61 -7.78 2.33
C ARG A 27 -12.49 -6.27 2.08
N GLY A 28 -12.40 -5.84 0.83
CA GLY A 28 -12.34 -4.43 0.49
C GLY A 28 -12.59 -4.19 -0.99
N GLN A 29 -13.46 -3.24 -1.31
CA GLN A 29 -13.90 -2.94 -2.67
C GLN A 29 -13.68 -1.47 -3.06
N ASP A 30 -13.08 -0.69 -2.18
CA ASP A 30 -12.90 0.74 -2.36
C ASP A 30 -11.66 1.07 -3.20
N ALA A 31 -10.55 0.40 -2.93
CA ALA A 31 -9.28 0.60 -3.61
C ALA A 31 -8.45 -0.68 -3.61
N ALA A 32 -7.55 -0.78 -4.57
CA ALA A 32 -6.60 -1.89 -4.66
C ALA A 32 -5.22 -1.37 -5.04
N GLY A 33 -4.18 -2.05 -4.55
CA GLY A 33 -2.81 -1.71 -4.86
C GLY A 33 -1.90 -2.92 -4.86
N ILE A 34 -0.92 -2.89 -5.75
CA ILE A 34 0.18 -3.86 -5.80
C ILE A 34 1.48 -3.10 -5.91
N MET A 35 2.46 -3.51 -5.10
CA MET A 35 3.84 -3.07 -5.21
C MET A 35 4.74 -4.28 -5.37
N THR A 36 5.67 -4.20 -6.32
CA THR A 36 6.68 -5.23 -6.53
C THR A 36 8.08 -4.64 -6.47
N GLU A 37 9.06 -5.47 -6.18
CA GLU A 37 10.47 -5.09 -6.16
C GLU A 37 11.23 -5.93 -7.20
N ASP A 38 12.06 -5.26 -8.00
CA ASP A 38 12.86 -5.88 -9.04
C ASP A 38 14.23 -5.20 -9.12
N GLY A 39 15.28 -5.90 -8.69
CA GLY A 39 16.65 -5.40 -8.76
C GLY A 39 16.88 -4.08 -8.03
N GLY A 40 16.22 -3.85 -6.92
CA GLY A 40 16.31 -2.61 -6.15
C GLY A 40 15.34 -1.52 -6.59
N GLN A 41 14.55 -1.76 -7.65
CA GLN A 41 13.50 -0.83 -8.09
C GLN A 41 12.13 -1.29 -7.60
N LEU A 42 11.34 -0.34 -7.12
CA LEU A 42 9.96 -0.57 -6.69
C LEU A 42 9.00 -0.11 -7.79
N HIS A 43 8.04 -0.97 -8.07
CA HIS A 43 6.96 -0.69 -9.02
C HIS A 43 5.63 -0.69 -8.26
N LEU A 44 4.87 0.36 -8.43
CA LEU A 44 3.61 0.56 -7.71
C LEU A 44 2.48 0.91 -8.66
N ARG A 45 1.37 0.20 -8.55
CA ARG A 45 0.08 0.59 -9.11
C ARG A 45 -0.98 0.52 -8.03
N LYS A 46 -1.63 1.63 -7.75
CA LYS A 46 -2.76 1.68 -6.81
C LYS A 46 -3.73 2.78 -7.20
N THR A 47 -5.01 2.49 -7.08
CA THR A 47 -6.07 3.47 -7.29
C THR A 47 -7.40 2.94 -6.73
N ASN A 48 -8.42 3.78 -6.76
CA ASN A 48 -9.77 3.37 -6.39
C ASN A 48 -10.34 2.38 -7.40
N GLY A 49 -11.12 1.45 -6.92
CA GLY A 49 -11.83 0.47 -7.75
C GLY A 49 -11.59 -0.97 -7.35
N LEU A 50 -12.22 -1.87 -8.08
CA LEU A 50 -12.05 -3.32 -7.92
C LEU A 50 -10.73 -3.76 -8.56
N VAL A 51 -10.19 -4.89 -8.08
CA VAL A 51 -8.91 -5.44 -8.58
C VAL A 51 -8.92 -5.57 -10.11
N ARG A 52 -10.00 -6.09 -10.70
CA ARG A 52 -10.11 -6.25 -12.16
C ARG A 52 -10.09 -4.93 -12.93
N ASP A 53 -10.52 -3.83 -12.31
CA ASP A 53 -10.57 -2.52 -12.95
C ASP A 53 -9.28 -1.73 -12.74
N VAL A 54 -8.63 -1.92 -11.60
CA VAL A 54 -7.37 -1.24 -11.25
C VAL A 54 -6.19 -1.80 -12.05
N PHE A 55 -6.12 -3.13 -12.20
CA PHE A 55 -5.00 -3.82 -12.84
C PHE A 55 -5.38 -4.35 -14.21
N GLN A 56 -5.11 -3.55 -15.23
CA GLN A 56 -5.22 -3.97 -16.62
C GLN A 56 -3.88 -4.54 -17.12
N GLN A 57 -3.87 -5.15 -18.29
CA GLN A 57 -2.69 -5.80 -18.84
C GLN A 57 -1.46 -4.89 -18.83
N GLN A 58 -1.60 -3.64 -19.24
CA GLN A 58 -0.50 -2.66 -19.27
C GLN A 58 0.10 -2.40 -17.88
N HIS A 59 -0.71 -2.44 -16.84
CA HIS A 59 -0.25 -2.25 -15.46
C HIS A 59 0.48 -3.49 -14.97
N MET A 60 -0.04 -4.67 -15.27
CA MET A 60 0.57 -5.93 -14.87
C MET A 60 1.95 -6.12 -15.48
N LEU A 61 2.16 -5.71 -16.74
CA LEU A 61 3.46 -5.78 -17.41
C LEU A 61 4.53 -4.91 -16.74
N ARG A 62 4.15 -3.86 -16.03
CA ARG A 62 5.09 -2.98 -15.32
C ARG A 62 5.43 -3.46 -13.92
N LEU A 63 4.62 -4.33 -13.35
CA LEU A 63 4.81 -4.87 -12.00
C LEU A 63 5.73 -6.08 -12.07
N THR A 64 7.00 -5.85 -12.38
CA THR A 64 8.02 -6.90 -12.50
C THR A 64 8.64 -7.22 -11.16
N GLY A 65 9.25 -8.39 -11.03
CA GLY A 65 9.99 -8.81 -9.86
C GLY A 65 9.37 -9.99 -9.11
N ASN A 66 10.14 -10.50 -8.16
CA ASN A 66 9.86 -11.75 -7.44
C ASN A 66 9.37 -11.52 -6.01
N VAL A 67 9.26 -10.28 -5.58
CA VAL A 67 8.80 -9.88 -4.25
C VAL A 67 7.73 -8.83 -4.40
N GLY A 68 6.64 -8.95 -3.68
CA GLY A 68 5.60 -7.94 -3.76
C GLY A 68 4.58 -7.99 -2.63
N LEU A 69 3.85 -6.90 -2.53
CA LEU A 69 2.73 -6.69 -1.60
C LEU A 69 1.48 -6.32 -2.38
N GLY A 70 0.34 -6.81 -1.90
CA GLY A 70 -0.96 -6.40 -2.41
C GLY A 70 -1.91 -6.03 -1.30
N HIS A 71 -2.84 -5.13 -1.59
CA HIS A 71 -3.82 -4.64 -0.64
C HIS A 71 -5.15 -4.32 -1.32
N VAL A 72 -6.24 -4.73 -0.70
CA VAL A 72 -7.59 -4.26 -1.03
C VAL A 72 -8.14 -3.51 0.17
N ARG A 73 -8.64 -2.30 -0.07
CA ARG A 73 -9.03 -1.38 0.99
C ARG A 73 -10.53 -1.43 1.24
N TYR A 74 -10.86 -1.50 2.53
CA TYR A 74 -12.15 -1.11 3.07
C TYR A 74 -11.97 0.20 3.83
N PRO A 75 -12.73 1.27 3.55
CA PRO A 75 -12.51 2.56 4.22
C PRO A 75 -12.86 2.45 5.69
N THR A 76 -11.87 2.68 6.57
CA THR A 76 -12.02 2.62 8.03
C THR A 76 -11.83 3.99 8.67
N ALA A 77 -10.79 4.72 8.25
CA ALA A 77 -10.48 6.07 8.69
C ALA A 77 -9.99 6.86 7.49
N GLY A 78 -10.34 8.14 7.43
CA GLY A 78 -10.00 8.99 6.31
C GLY A 78 -11.08 9.02 5.24
N THR A 79 -10.79 9.64 4.13
CA THR A 79 -11.69 9.79 2.99
C THR A 79 -11.48 8.70 1.96
N ALA A 80 -12.44 8.48 1.07
CA ALA A 80 -12.30 7.55 -0.05
C ALA A 80 -11.42 8.13 -1.17
N SER A 81 -10.28 8.71 -0.80
CA SER A 81 -9.33 9.30 -1.74
C SER A 81 -8.37 8.25 -2.31
N MET A 82 -8.00 8.40 -3.57
CA MET A 82 -7.00 7.57 -4.22
C MET A 82 -5.65 7.63 -3.50
N SER A 83 -5.32 8.76 -2.87
CA SER A 83 -4.08 8.92 -2.09
C SER A 83 -4.01 8.01 -0.86
N GLU A 84 -5.14 7.50 -0.39
CA GLU A 84 -5.20 6.59 0.75
C GLU A 84 -5.18 5.11 0.35
N ALA A 85 -5.14 4.79 -0.94
CA ALA A 85 -4.92 3.43 -1.41
C ALA A 85 -3.53 2.93 -0.99
N GLN A 86 -3.43 1.65 -0.67
CA GLN A 86 -2.20 1.02 -0.19
C GLN A 86 -1.65 0.03 -1.23
N PRO A 87 -0.36 -0.37 -1.20
CA PRO A 87 0.65 -0.05 -0.17
C PRO A 87 1.14 1.40 -0.20
N PHE A 88 1.63 1.89 0.92
CA PHE A 88 2.35 3.16 1.01
C PHE A 88 3.86 2.94 0.88
N TYR A 89 4.55 3.98 0.42
CA TYR A 89 5.99 3.95 0.20
C TYR A 89 6.65 5.23 0.71
N VAL A 90 7.80 5.07 1.36
CA VAL A 90 8.73 6.17 1.67
C VAL A 90 10.13 5.77 1.20
N ASN A 91 10.91 6.75 0.74
CA ASN A 91 12.22 6.53 0.16
C ASN A 91 13.37 7.04 1.02
N SER A 92 13.12 7.63 2.17
CA SER A 92 14.14 8.21 3.04
C SER A 92 13.97 7.72 4.47
N PRO A 93 15.04 7.26 5.15
CA PRO A 93 16.40 7.05 4.64
C PRO A 93 16.55 5.82 3.72
N TYR A 94 15.60 4.91 3.76
CA TYR A 94 15.57 3.69 2.95
C TYR A 94 14.24 3.59 2.20
N GLY A 95 14.22 2.83 1.12
CA GLY A 95 12.97 2.47 0.45
C GLY A 95 12.20 1.46 1.30
N VAL A 96 11.07 1.88 1.86
CA VAL A 96 10.19 1.03 2.69
C VAL A 96 8.77 1.10 2.15
N ALA A 97 8.14 -0.04 1.99
CA ALA A 97 6.73 -0.15 1.64
C ALA A 97 5.96 -0.83 2.77
N LEU A 98 4.75 -0.38 3.03
CA LEU A 98 3.90 -0.91 4.08
C LEU A 98 2.45 -1.02 3.61
N ALA A 99 1.84 -2.16 3.90
CA ALA A 99 0.41 -2.37 3.82
C ALA A 99 -0.11 -2.72 5.23
N HIS A 100 -1.26 -2.17 5.59
CA HIS A 100 -1.76 -2.25 6.95
C HIS A 100 -3.28 -2.44 6.96
N ASN A 101 -3.74 -3.28 7.87
CA ASN A 101 -5.15 -3.47 8.17
C ASN A 101 -5.38 -3.21 9.65
N GLY A 102 -5.77 -1.99 9.99
CA GLY A 102 -5.99 -1.56 11.36
C GLY A 102 -6.10 -0.05 11.50
N ASN A 103 -6.21 0.41 12.73
CA ASN A 103 -6.28 1.83 13.06
C ASN A 103 -5.36 2.12 14.24
N LEU A 104 -4.70 3.27 14.20
CA LEU A 104 -3.95 3.79 15.34
C LEU A 104 -4.89 4.52 16.30
N VAL A 105 -4.69 4.31 17.58
CA VAL A 105 -5.52 4.94 18.62
C VAL A 105 -5.09 6.36 18.98
N ASN A 106 -3.83 6.71 18.69
CA ASN A 106 -3.21 7.98 19.03
C ASN A 106 -2.77 8.79 17.81
N THR A 107 -3.57 8.77 16.76
CA THR A 107 -3.27 9.34 15.44
C THR A 107 -2.91 10.83 15.52
N GLU A 108 -3.69 11.62 16.24
CA GLU A 108 -3.47 13.07 16.32
C GLU A 108 -2.17 13.42 17.06
N GLU A 109 -1.85 12.68 18.12
CA GLU A 109 -0.60 12.85 18.85
C GLU A 109 0.61 12.51 17.97
N LEU A 110 0.56 11.39 17.26
CA LEU A 110 1.63 10.96 16.35
C LEU A 110 1.82 11.93 15.19
N LYS A 111 0.73 12.44 14.60
CA LYS A 111 0.82 13.47 13.54
C LYS A 111 1.57 14.69 14.02
N ARG A 112 1.23 15.18 15.22
CA ARG A 112 1.91 16.33 15.80
C ARG A 112 3.39 16.06 16.02
N LEU A 113 3.75 14.90 16.58
CA LEU A 113 5.13 14.52 16.81
C LEU A 113 5.94 14.45 15.50
N VAL A 114 5.39 13.81 14.47
CA VAL A 114 6.04 13.68 13.16
C VAL A 114 6.27 15.06 12.51
N ILE A 115 5.28 15.96 12.57
CA ILE A 115 5.37 17.29 11.99
C ILE A 115 6.38 18.14 12.78
N GLU A 116 6.35 18.10 14.11
CA GLU A 116 7.18 18.94 14.95
C GLU A 116 8.64 18.46 15.00
N SER A 117 8.88 17.16 15.13
CA SER A 117 10.24 16.62 15.28
C SER A 117 10.94 16.39 13.97
N ASP A 118 10.28 15.82 12.98
CA ASP A 118 10.90 15.41 11.73
C ASP A 118 10.65 16.37 10.57
N ARG A 119 9.73 17.30 10.75
CA ARG A 119 9.30 18.25 9.71
C ARG A 119 8.82 17.53 8.44
N ARG A 120 8.33 16.32 8.59
CA ARG A 120 7.80 15.54 7.47
C ARG A 120 6.36 15.93 7.16
N HIS A 121 6.07 15.99 5.89
CA HIS A 121 4.73 16.28 5.41
C HIS A 121 3.91 14.99 5.28
N LEU A 122 2.67 15.03 5.73
CA LEU A 122 1.70 13.94 5.56
C LEU A 122 0.81 14.24 4.36
N ASN A 123 0.72 13.29 3.45
CA ASN A 123 -0.06 13.44 2.22
C ASN A 123 -1.52 13.02 2.39
N THR A 124 -1.80 12.22 3.41
CA THR A 124 -3.14 11.64 3.64
C THR A 124 -3.54 11.69 5.10
N GLY A 125 -4.80 11.35 5.39
CA GLY A 125 -5.28 11.11 6.73
C GLY A 125 -5.10 9.68 7.22
N SER A 126 -4.42 8.83 6.46
CA SER A 126 -4.30 7.39 6.75
C SER A 126 -3.34 7.09 7.90
N ASP A 127 -3.76 6.22 8.79
CA ASP A 127 -2.94 5.66 9.87
C ASP A 127 -1.72 4.90 9.32
N THR A 128 -1.85 4.32 8.15
CA THR A 128 -0.78 3.54 7.51
C THR A 128 0.38 4.42 7.09
N GLU A 129 0.11 5.59 6.53
CA GLU A 129 1.16 6.55 6.17
C GLU A 129 1.91 7.01 7.42
N LEU A 130 1.18 7.31 8.49
CA LEU A 130 1.76 7.74 9.75
C LEU A 130 2.65 6.66 10.36
N SER A 131 2.19 5.41 10.35
CA SER A 131 2.98 4.25 10.81
C SER A 131 4.24 4.07 9.98
N LEU A 132 4.14 4.20 8.66
CA LEU A 132 5.26 4.05 7.73
C LEU A 132 6.34 5.10 7.96
N ILE A 133 5.96 6.34 8.14
CA ILE A 133 6.89 7.44 8.43
C ILE A 133 7.59 7.19 9.76
N HIS A 134 6.88 6.76 10.79
CA HIS A 134 7.45 6.45 12.09
C HIS A 134 8.46 5.29 12.03
N ILE A 135 8.15 4.22 11.30
CA ILE A 135 9.06 3.07 11.12
C ILE A 135 10.32 3.46 10.35
N SER A 136 10.22 4.41 9.42
CA SER A 136 11.35 4.82 8.57
C SER A 136 12.33 5.78 9.25
N GLU A 137 12.07 6.20 10.48
CA GLU A 137 13.00 6.97 11.30
C GLU A 137 14.12 6.06 11.83
#